data_bc30a9a659f6251596d5d717591758b1
#
_entry.id   bc30a9a659f6251596d5d717591758b1
#
_cell.length_a   1.000
_cell.length_b   1.000
_cell.length_c   1.000
_cell.angle_alpha   90.00
_cell.angle_beta   90.00
_cell.angle_gamma   90.00
#
_symmetry.space_group_name_H-M   'P 1'
#
loop_
_entity.id
_entity.type
_entity.pdbx_description
1 polymer ?
#
loop_
_entity_poly.entity_id
_entity_poly.type
_entity_poly.pdbx_seq_one_letter_code
_entity_poly.pdbx_strand_id
1 'polypeptide(L)'
;ITGQFKNMTFMGVVIVNAVIGIVQELKVKKVVDKLTVLTASKAHVVREGEKYEIDIEEVVKDDILIVTNGDQICADCTVLECDGLEVNESMLTGESKPVKKKAGDELMSGSFVVAGGGVGRVVHVGDENYAAELTRKAKTKKRATSEMQNTIKRIIAVISILIIPIGILLFRSQISAQGMTRNEAIVATVAGIIG
;
A
#
# COMPACT_ATOMS: atom_id res chain seq x y z
N ILE A 1 38.56 28.14 -16.30
CA ILE A 1 38.02 26.93 -16.98
C ILE A 1 37.79 25.77 -15.99
N THR A 2 38.46 25.72 -14.85
CA THR A 2 38.43 24.61 -13.87
C THR A 2 37.16 24.57 -12.99
N GLY A 3 36.38 25.63 -12.89
CA GLY A 3 35.17 25.66 -12.04
C GLY A 3 33.96 24.91 -12.59
N GLN A 4 33.83 24.79 -13.91
CA GLN A 4 32.69 24.14 -14.54
C GLN A 4 32.73 22.61 -14.47
N PHE A 5 33.93 22.00 -14.47
CA PHE A 5 34.06 20.57 -14.38
C PHE A 5 33.65 19.97 -13.03
N LYS A 6 33.82 20.68 -11.91
CA LYS A 6 33.37 20.25 -10.60
C LYS A 6 31.82 20.12 -10.53
N ASN A 7 31.10 21.06 -11.12
CA ASN A 7 29.66 21.02 -11.16
C ASN A 7 29.10 19.91 -12.08
N MET A 8 29.83 19.61 -13.18
CA MET A 8 29.46 18.49 -14.07
C MET A 8 29.67 17.14 -13.40
N THR A 9 30.69 16.97 -12.60
CA THR A 9 30.95 15.72 -11.86
C THR A 9 29.88 15.47 -10.82
N PHE A 10 29.46 16.51 -10.09
CA PHE A 10 28.35 16.42 -9.13
C PHE A 10 27.04 16.05 -9.81
N MET A 11 26.70 16.68 -10.94
CA MET A 11 25.52 16.35 -11.73
C MET A 11 25.58 14.89 -12.22
N GLY A 12 26.74 14.40 -12.65
CA GLY A 12 26.94 13.02 -13.06
C GLY A 12 26.63 12.03 -11.93
N VAL A 13 27.13 12.29 -10.73
CA VAL A 13 26.84 11.45 -9.55
C VAL A 13 25.36 11.42 -9.20
N VAL A 14 24.68 12.57 -9.25
CA VAL A 14 23.22 12.64 -8.98
C VAL A 14 22.43 11.84 -10.01
N ILE A 15 22.77 11.95 -11.29
CA ILE A 15 22.09 11.19 -12.36
C ILE A 15 22.32 9.69 -12.17
N VAL A 16 23.55 9.27 -11.90
CA VAL A 16 23.89 7.84 -11.69
C VAL A 16 23.12 7.31 -10.49
N ASN A 17 23.06 8.02 -9.37
CA ASN A 17 22.32 7.62 -8.18
C ASN A 17 20.81 7.52 -8.47
N ALA A 18 20.23 8.46 -9.22
CA ALA A 18 18.85 8.42 -9.63
C ALA A 18 18.54 7.19 -10.51
N VAL A 19 19.41 6.89 -11.48
CA VAL A 19 19.27 5.71 -12.35
C VAL A 19 19.37 4.42 -11.54
N ILE A 20 20.33 4.32 -10.62
CA ILE A 20 20.46 3.16 -9.74
C ILE A 20 19.20 2.98 -8.89
N GLY A 21 18.66 4.05 -8.30
CA GLY A 21 17.43 4.02 -7.50
C GLY A 21 16.24 3.51 -8.31
N ILE A 22 16.04 4.04 -9.52
CA ILE A 22 14.96 3.60 -10.41
C ILE A 22 15.10 2.11 -10.78
N VAL A 23 16.30 1.67 -11.13
CA VAL A 23 16.56 0.27 -11.49
C VAL A 23 16.30 -0.67 -10.30
N GLN A 24 16.72 -0.26 -9.09
CA GLN A 24 16.46 -1.03 -7.86
C GLN A 24 14.94 -1.13 -7.58
N GLU A 25 14.21 -0.03 -7.69
CA GLU A 25 12.76 -0.01 -7.47
C GLU A 25 12.01 -0.90 -8.47
N LEU A 26 12.38 -0.83 -9.75
CA LEU A 26 11.81 -1.70 -10.79
C LEU A 26 12.12 -3.19 -10.56
N LYS A 27 13.34 -3.52 -10.09
CA LYS A 27 13.69 -4.90 -9.74
C LYS A 27 12.86 -5.40 -8.56
N VAL A 28 12.74 -4.61 -7.50
CA VAL A 28 11.93 -4.97 -6.31
C VAL A 28 10.47 -5.17 -6.71
N LYS A 29 9.89 -4.25 -7.48
CA LYS A 29 8.52 -4.39 -7.99
C LYS A 29 8.32 -5.68 -8.77
N LYS A 30 9.23 -6.02 -9.70
CA LYS A 30 9.18 -7.27 -10.48
C LYS A 30 9.21 -8.53 -9.62
N VAL A 31 10.01 -8.51 -8.53
CA VAL A 31 10.09 -9.63 -7.59
C VAL A 31 8.79 -9.76 -6.79
N VAL A 32 8.24 -8.66 -6.30
CA VAL A 32 6.97 -8.63 -5.57
C VAL A 32 5.82 -9.12 -6.46
N ASP A 33 5.70 -8.60 -7.69
CA ASP A 33 4.67 -9.03 -8.65
C ASP A 33 4.75 -10.55 -8.93
N LYS A 34 5.98 -11.09 -9.05
CA LYS A 34 6.21 -12.52 -9.27
C LYS A 34 5.80 -13.38 -8.07
N LEU A 35 6.04 -12.88 -6.84
CA LEU A 35 5.60 -13.55 -5.61
C LEU A 35 4.07 -13.53 -5.46
N THR A 36 3.44 -12.42 -5.82
CA THR A 36 1.97 -12.28 -5.78
C THR A 36 1.28 -13.29 -6.70
N VAL A 37 1.82 -13.51 -7.90
CA VAL A 37 1.28 -14.53 -8.83
C VAL A 37 1.44 -15.96 -8.27
N LEU A 38 2.55 -16.25 -7.57
CA LEU A 38 2.80 -17.57 -6.97
C LEU A 38 1.95 -17.85 -5.72
N THR A 39 1.43 -16.80 -5.07
CA THR A 39 0.57 -16.87 -3.89
C THR A 39 -0.89 -16.55 -4.21
N ALA A 40 -1.28 -16.53 -5.50
CA ALA A 40 -2.67 -16.38 -5.89
C ALA A 40 -3.50 -17.48 -5.22
N SER A 41 -4.36 -17.06 -4.29
CA SER A 41 -5.21 -17.98 -3.56
C SER A 41 -6.22 -18.59 -4.53
N LYS A 42 -6.39 -19.90 -4.46
CA LYS A 42 -7.36 -20.65 -5.26
C LYS A 42 -8.63 -20.88 -4.47
N ALA A 43 -9.74 -20.99 -5.16
CA ALA A 43 -11.04 -21.33 -4.60
C ALA A 43 -11.51 -22.65 -5.18
N HIS A 44 -12.07 -23.51 -4.33
CA HIS A 44 -12.68 -24.77 -4.76
C HIS A 44 -14.18 -24.56 -4.88
N VAL A 45 -14.69 -24.68 -6.10
CA VAL A 45 -16.12 -24.49 -6.39
C VAL A 45 -16.72 -25.76 -7.01
N VAL A 46 -18.02 -25.92 -6.84
CA VAL A 46 -18.81 -26.96 -7.51
C VAL A 46 -19.72 -26.28 -8.54
N ARG A 47 -19.54 -26.63 -9.81
CA ARG A 47 -20.41 -26.21 -10.92
C ARG A 47 -20.86 -27.43 -11.69
N GLU A 48 -22.14 -27.51 -11.99
CA GLU A 48 -22.71 -28.66 -12.74
C GLU A 48 -22.44 -30.03 -12.11
N GLY A 49 -22.22 -30.08 -10.79
CA GLY A 49 -21.90 -31.29 -10.04
C GLY A 49 -20.42 -31.71 -10.02
N GLU A 50 -19.57 -30.98 -10.73
CA GLU A 50 -18.13 -31.23 -10.75
C GLU A 50 -17.37 -30.18 -9.92
N LYS A 51 -16.22 -30.61 -9.35
CA LYS A 51 -15.36 -29.73 -8.55
C LYS A 51 -14.31 -29.07 -9.43
N TYR A 52 -14.18 -27.77 -9.32
CA TYR A 52 -13.18 -26.95 -10.01
C TYR A 52 -12.32 -26.20 -9.03
N GLU A 53 -11.06 -26.07 -9.35
CA GLU A 53 -10.13 -25.15 -8.68
C GLU A 53 -9.96 -23.93 -9.59
N ILE A 54 -10.42 -22.78 -9.13
CA ILE A 54 -10.43 -21.52 -9.89
C ILE A 54 -9.70 -20.42 -9.13
N ASP A 55 -9.31 -19.36 -9.80
CA ASP A 55 -8.80 -18.16 -9.16
C ASP A 55 -9.92 -17.47 -8.37
N ILE A 56 -9.57 -16.85 -7.24
CA ILE A 56 -10.57 -16.17 -6.38
C ILE A 56 -11.36 -15.11 -7.17
N GLU A 57 -10.71 -14.47 -8.13
CA GLU A 57 -11.32 -13.43 -8.98
C GLU A 57 -12.37 -13.98 -9.93
N GLU A 58 -12.37 -15.29 -10.19
CA GLU A 58 -13.34 -15.98 -11.07
C GLU A 58 -14.57 -16.51 -10.31
N VAL A 59 -14.59 -16.36 -8.99
CA VAL A 59 -15.75 -16.74 -8.17
C VAL A 59 -16.89 -15.75 -8.43
N VAL A 60 -18.06 -16.31 -8.72
CA VAL A 60 -19.28 -15.53 -9.02
C VAL A 60 -20.38 -15.82 -8.01
N LYS A 61 -21.36 -14.93 -7.96
CA LYS A 61 -22.55 -15.12 -7.13
C LYS A 61 -23.27 -16.41 -7.50
N ASP A 62 -23.80 -17.09 -6.49
CA ASP A 62 -24.46 -18.41 -6.56
C ASP A 62 -23.52 -19.60 -6.82
N ASP A 63 -22.20 -19.40 -6.93
CA ASP A 63 -21.25 -20.51 -6.89
C ASP A 63 -21.37 -21.28 -5.56
N ILE A 64 -21.12 -22.58 -5.64
CA ILE A 64 -21.04 -23.44 -4.46
C ILE A 64 -19.58 -23.59 -4.08
N LEU A 65 -19.17 -22.89 -3.02
CA LEU A 65 -17.80 -22.87 -2.50
C LEU A 65 -17.59 -24.03 -1.52
N ILE A 66 -16.53 -24.79 -1.72
CA ILE A 66 -16.06 -25.80 -0.73
C ILE A 66 -14.97 -25.15 0.10
N VAL A 67 -15.09 -25.22 1.41
CA VAL A 67 -14.11 -24.69 2.36
C VAL A 67 -13.62 -25.80 3.27
N THR A 68 -12.31 -25.85 3.46
CA THR A 68 -11.63 -26.84 4.31
C THR A 68 -10.68 -26.15 5.28
N ASN A 69 -10.20 -26.90 6.27
CA ASN A 69 -9.28 -26.36 7.27
C ASN A 69 -8.03 -25.75 6.61
N GLY A 70 -7.73 -24.50 6.98
CA GLY A 70 -6.63 -23.70 6.43
C GLY A 70 -7.02 -22.75 5.29
N ASP A 71 -8.22 -22.91 4.72
CA ASP A 71 -8.67 -22.05 3.63
C ASP A 71 -9.07 -20.67 4.14
N GLN A 72 -8.77 -19.67 3.34
CA GLN A 72 -9.33 -18.33 3.49
C GLN A 72 -10.64 -18.25 2.71
N ILE A 73 -11.69 -17.75 3.35
CA ILE A 73 -12.99 -17.52 2.72
C ILE A 73 -12.86 -16.31 1.79
N CYS A 74 -13.02 -16.55 0.48
CA CYS A 74 -12.78 -15.55 -0.56
C CYS A 74 -13.99 -14.68 -0.87
N ALA A 75 -15.21 -15.15 -0.55
CA ALA A 75 -16.47 -14.47 -0.84
C ALA A 75 -17.44 -14.67 0.32
N ASP A 76 -18.39 -13.76 0.50
CA ASP A 76 -19.43 -13.94 1.50
C ASP A 76 -20.39 -15.04 1.08
N CYS A 77 -20.56 -16.05 1.96
CA CYS A 77 -21.32 -17.25 1.65
C CYS A 77 -22.34 -17.54 2.74
N THR A 78 -23.43 -18.22 2.37
CA THR A 78 -24.31 -18.89 3.31
C THR A 78 -23.96 -20.36 3.37
N VAL A 79 -23.69 -20.91 4.57
CA VAL A 79 -23.39 -22.31 4.79
C VAL A 79 -24.59 -23.17 4.38
N LEU A 80 -24.37 -24.11 3.48
CA LEU A 80 -25.39 -25.12 3.12
C LEU A 80 -25.26 -26.36 4.00
N GLU A 81 -24.02 -26.90 4.08
CA GLU A 81 -23.67 -28.06 4.87
C GLU A 81 -22.29 -27.86 5.49
N CYS A 82 -22.07 -28.37 6.70
CA CYS A 82 -20.78 -28.32 7.35
C CYS A 82 -20.59 -29.48 8.34
N ASP A 83 -19.32 -29.85 8.54
CA ASP A 83 -18.91 -30.82 9.54
C ASP A 83 -17.82 -30.21 10.42
N GLY A 84 -18.19 -29.89 11.67
CA GLY A 84 -17.30 -29.30 12.67
C GLY A 84 -16.66 -27.98 12.25
N LEU A 85 -17.30 -27.21 11.39
CA LEU A 85 -16.76 -25.96 10.82
C LEU A 85 -16.57 -24.90 11.91
N GLU A 86 -15.32 -24.51 12.14
CA GLU A 86 -14.94 -23.38 12.99
C GLU A 86 -14.16 -22.36 12.16
N VAL A 87 -14.53 -21.09 12.28
CA VAL A 87 -14.00 -20.00 11.50
C VAL A 87 -13.40 -18.92 12.40
N ASN A 88 -12.21 -18.47 12.09
CA ASN A 88 -11.55 -17.35 12.75
C ASN A 88 -11.89 -16.05 12.01
N GLU A 89 -12.65 -15.19 12.67
CA GLU A 89 -13.09 -13.89 12.15
C GLU A 89 -12.31 -12.71 12.75
N SER A 90 -11.19 -12.97 13.41
CA SER A 90 -10.42 -11.96 14.16
C SER A 90 -9.95 -10.78 13.31
N MET A 91 -9.66 -11.01 12.04
CA MET A 91 -9.28 -9.95 11.10
C MET A 91 -10.43 -8.98 10.79
N LEU A 92 -11.66 -9.41 11.00
CA LEU A 92 -12.87 -8.64 10.70
C LEU A 92 -13.48 -8.02 11.96
N THR A 93 -13.58 -8.82 13.03
CA THR A 93 -14.27 -8.45 14.28
C THR A 93 -13.31 -8.01 15.39
N GLY A 94 -12.03 -8.40 15.30
CA GLY A 94 -11.05 -8.22 16.37
C GLY A 94 -11.10 -9.29 17.47
N GLU A 95 -12.06 -10.23 17.42
CA GLU A 95 -12.20 -11.31 18.39
C GLU A 95 -11.39 -12.53 17.98
N SER A 96 -10.44 -12.94 18.82
CA SER A 96 -9.52 -14.06 18.50
C SER A 96 -10.13 -15.45 18.67
N LYS A 97 -11.34 -15.57 19.26
CA LYS A 97 -11.97 -16.85 19.50
C LYS A 97 -12.67 -17.36 18.23
N PRO A 98 -12.35 -18.57 17.75
CA PRO A 98 -13.05 -19.16 16.61
C PRO A 98 -14.56 -19.30 16.86
N VAL A 99 -15.32 -19.08 15.81
CA VAL A 99 -16.80 -19.17 15.81
C VAL A 99 -17.21 -20.46 15.14
N LYS A 100 -18.03 -21.26 15.83
CA LYS A 100 -18.64 -22.47 15.24
C LYS A 100 -19.77 -22.07 14.30
N LYS A 101 -19.75 -22.60 13.10
CA LYS A 101 -20.75 -22.37 12.06
C LYS A 101 -21.62 -23.60 11.84
N LYS A 102 -22.88 -23.33 11.49
CA LYS A 102 -23.91 -24.33 11.18
C LYS A 102 -24.54 -24.03 9.83
N ALA A 103 -25.27 -24.97 9.29
CA ALA A 103 -26.08 -24.72 8.09
C ALA A 103 -27.03 -23.53 8.29
N GLY A 104 -27.03 -22.61 7.33
CA GLY A 104 -27.75 -21.34 7.37
C GLY A 104 -26.97 -20.15 7.93
N ASP A 105 -25.81 -20.37 8.57
CA ASP A 105 -24.95 -19.28 9.06
C ASP A 105 -24.20 -18.61 7.91
N GLU A 106 -23.77 -17.37 8.15
CA GLU A 106 -22.96 -16.62 7.19
C GLU A 106 -21.46 -16.86 7.40
N LEU A 107 -20.74 -17.02 6.31
CA LEU A 107 -19.28 -17.00 6.22
C LEU A 107 -18.86 -15.67 5.60
N MET A 108 -18.07 -14.91 6.33
CA MET A 108 -17.58 -13.60 5.87
C MET A 108 -16.26 -13.74 5.11
N SER A 109 -16.15 -13.09 3.96
CA SER A 109 -14.92 -13.01 3.21
C SER A 109 -13.78 -12.41 4.06
N GLY A 110 -12.57 -12.95 3.90
CA GLY A 110 -11.40 -12.54 4.69
C GLY A 110 -11.23 -13.28 6.02
N SER A 111 -12.19 -14.11 6.44
CA SER A 111 -12.02 -15.03 7.57
C SER A 111 -11.31 -16.33 7.16
N PHE A 112 -10.86 -17.12 8.16
CA PHE A 112 -10.11 -18.36 7.94
C PHE A 112 -10.79 -19.55 8.59
N VAL A 113 -10.84 -20.68 7.90
CA VAL A 113 -11.29 -21.94 8.46
C VAL A 113 -10.18 -22.51 9.34
N VAL A 114 -10.45 -22.73 10.63
CA VAL A 114 -9.48 -23.24 11.59
C VAL A 114 -9.72 -24.71 11.99
N ALA A 115 -10.94 -25.20 11.76
CA ALA A 115 -11.27 -26.60 11.95
C ALA A 115 -12.49 -27.00 11.11
N GLY A 116 -12.58 -28.30 10.78
CA GLY A 116 -13.66 -28.87 10.01
C GLY A 116 -13.69 -28.41 8.56
N GLY A 117 -14.88 -28.43 7.98
CA GLY A 117 -15.11 -28.00 6.61
C GLY A 117 -16.58 -27.89 6.29
N GLY A 118 -16.88 -27.37 5.11
CA GLY A 118 -18.27 -27.21 4.70
C GLY A 118 -18.41 -26.75 3.26
N VAL A 119 -19.66 -26.57 2.88
CA VAL A 119 -20.06 -26.09 1.57
C VAL A 119 -20.96 -24.89 1.77
N GLY A 120 -20.67 -23.78 1.08
CA GLY A 120 -21.45 -22.55 1.15
C GLY A 120 -21.85 -22.05 -0.22
N ARG A 121 -23.00 -21.41 -0.32
CA ARG A 121 -23.42 -20.69 -1.51
C ARG A 121 -22.94 -19.24 -1.43
N VAL A 122 -22.25 -18.79 -2.45
CA VAL A 122 -21.76 -17.41 -2.57
C VAL A 122 -22.93 -16.44 -2.70
N VAL A 123 -22.94 -15.39 -1.85
CA VAL A 123 -23.97 -14.36 -1.81
C VAL A 123 -23.45 -13.04 -2.35
N HIS A 124 -22.23 -12.63 -1.91
CA HIS A 124 -21.58 -11.42 -2.35
C HIS A 124 -20.16 -11.73 -2.86
N VAL A 125 -19.72 -10.99 -3.88
CA VAL A 125 -18.38 -11.12 -4.49
C VAL A 125 -17.73 -9.76 -4.67
N GLY A 126 -16.41 -9.72 -4.75
CA GLY A 126 -15.65 -8.52 -5.07
C GLY A 126 -15.89 -7.36 -4.10
N ASP A 127 -16.29 -6.21 -4.62
CA ASP A 127 -16.50 -4.98 -3.83
C ASP A 127 -17.72 -5.02 -2.91
N GLU A 128 -18.63 -5.98 -3.11
CA GLU A 128 -19.82 -6.18 -2.27
C GLU A 128 -19.53 -7.06 -1.06
N ASN A 129 -18.37 -7.70 -1.00
CA ASN A 129 -17.93 -8.52 0.12
C ASN A 129 -17.76 -7.70 1.41
N TYR A 130 -18.02 -8.32 2.54
CA TYR A 130 -17.88 -7.72 3.87
C TYR A 130 -16.47 -7.14 4.10
N ALA A 131 -15.41 -7.86 3.73
CA ALA A 131 -14.04 -7.39 3.84
C ALA A 131 -13.77 -6.14 2.99
N ALA A 132 -14.33 -6.08 1.78
CA ALA A 132 -14.21 -4.92 0.90
C ALA A 132 -14.94 -3.70 1.47
N GLU A 133 -16.15 -3.90 1.98
CA GLU A 133 -16.93 -2.84 2.64
C GLU A 133 -16.20 -2.28 3.87
N LEU A 134 -15.64 -3.16 4.71
CA LEU A 134 -14.84 -2.77 5.88
C LEU A 134 -13.62 -1.94 5.47
N THR A 135 -12.91 -2.38 4.43
CA THR A 135 -11.75 -1.67 3.87
C THR A 135 -12.16 -0.30 3.34
N ARG A 136 -13.29 -0.19 2.64
CA ARG A 136 -13.83 1.08 2.14
C ARG A 136 -14.18 2.02 3.28
N LYS A 137 -14.84 1.53 4.33
CA LYS A 137 -15.15 2.32 5.54
C LYS A 137 -13.88 2.81 6.25
N ALA A 138 -12.84 1.99 6.30
CA ALA A 138 -11.55 2.36 6.88
C ALA A 138 -10.82 3.43 6.03
N LYS A 139 -10.87 3.34 4.70
CA LYS A 139 -10.27 4.33 3.77
C LYS A 139 -11.01 5.67 3.79
N THR A 140 -12.33 5.67 3.96
CA THR A 140 -13.14 6.89 4.02
C THR A 140 -13.01 7.62 5.36
N LYS A 141 -12.60 6.94 6.43
CA LYS A 141 -12.22 7.59 7.66
C LYS A 141 -11.01 8.46 7.35
N LYS A 142 -11.24 9.79 7.19
CA LYS A 142 -10.19 10.79 6.97
C LYS A 142 -8.96 10.39 7.77
N ARG A 143 -7.80 10.23 7.08
CA ARG A 143 -6.51 10.13 7.74
C ARG A 143 -6.49 11.22 8.81
N ALA A 144 -6.58 10.84 10.07
CA ALA A 144 -6.34 11.76 11.15
C ALA A 144 -4.94 12.30 10.87
N THR A 145 -4.88 13.55 10.41
CA THR A 145 -3.61 14.23 10.17
C THR A 145 -2.97 14.27 11.54
N SER A 146 -1.94 13.45 11.75
CA SER A 146 -1.24 13.37 13.03
C SER A 146 -0.85 14.81 13.41
N GLU A 147 -1.12 15.22 14.65
CA GLU A 147 -0.67 16.53 15.19
C GLU A 147 0.81 16.75 14.91
N MET A 148 1.58 15.67 14.93
CA MET A 148 2.99 15.66 14.57
C MET A 148 3.23 16.06 13.11
N GLN A 149 2.41 15.59 12.14
CA GLN A 149 2.53 15.99 10.74
C GLN A 149 2.20 17.48 10.55
N ASN A 150 1.20 17.99 11.27
CA ASN A 150 0.85 19.41 11.21
C ASN A 150 1.95 20.28 11.84
N THR A 151 2.56 19.81 12.91
CA THR A 151 3.69 20.50 13.56
C THR A 151 4.91 20.53 12.63
N ILE A 152 5.25 19.41 12.00
CA ILE A 152 6.35 19.34 11.02
C ILE A 152 6.09 20.27 9.83
N LYS A 153 4.89 20.26 9.26
CA LYS A 153 4.52 21.19 8.16
C LYS A 153 4.65 22.65 8.58
N ARG A 154 4.26 23.00 9.81
CA ARG A 154 4.38 24.35 10.34
C ARG A 154 5.85 24.76 10.51
N ILE A 155 6.69 23.87 11.03
CA ILE A 155 8.13 24.11 11.17
C ILE A 155 8.77 24.32 9.79
N ILE A 156 8.48 23.45 8.84
CA ILE A 156 8.99 23.58 7.45
C ILE A 156 8.54 24.92 6.84
N ALA A 157 7.29 25.32 7.01
CA ALA A 157 6.77 26.57 6.49
C ALA A 157 7.51 27.78 7.10
N VAL A 158 7.76 27.80 8.41
CA VAL A 158 8.49 28.86 9.09
C VAL A 158 9.93 28.94 8.58
N ILE A 159 10.61 27.80 8.48
CA ILE A 159 11.98 27.73 7.96
C ILE A 159 12.02 28.23 6.51
N SER A 160 11.07 27.80 5.67
CA SER A 160 11.00 28.24 4.26
C SER A 160 10.81 29.76 4.13
N ILE A 161 9.96 30.35 4.97
CA ILE A 161 9.75 31.80 5.01
C ILE A 161 11.03 32.54 5.44
N LEU A 162 11.81 31.97 6.37
CA LEU A 162 13.07 32.56 6.84
C LEU A 162 14.20 32.46 5.79
N ILE A 163 14.26 31.34 5.04
CA ILE A 163 15.32 31.13 4.04
C ILE A 163 15.23 32.14 2.88
N ILE A 164 14.03 32.53 2.46
CA ILE A 164 13.85 33.45 1.34
C ILE A 164 14.52 34.82 1.59
N PRO A 165 14.24 35.54 2.69
CA PRO A 165 14.90 36.82 2.94
C PRO A 165 16.40 36.71 3.20
N ILE A 166 16.85 35.62 3.84
CA ILE A 166 18.27 35.35 4.03
C ILE A 166 18.97 35.15 2.69
N GLY A 167 18.38 34.37 1.78
CA GLY A 167 18.89 34.18 0.43
C GLY A 167 19.01 35.51 -0.36
N ILE A 168 18.00 36.36 -0.25
CA ILE A 168 18.02 37.70 -0.88
C ILE A 168 19.14 38.59 -0.30
N LEU A 169 19.31 38.58 1.02
CA LEU A 169 20.35 39.33 1.69
C LEU A 169 21.75 38.85 1.31
N LEU A 170 21.98 37.52 1.29
CA LEU A 170 23.23 36.91 0.84
C LEU A 170 23.53 37.27 -0.62
N PHE A 171 22.54 37.16 -1.49
CA PHE A 171 22.70 37.52 -2.90
C PHE A 171 23.09 38.97 -3.08
N ARG A 172 22.42 39.91 -2.40
CA ARG A 172 22.77 41.33 -2.43
C ARG A 172 24.16 41.62 -1.87
N SER A 173 24.52 40.95 -0.75
CA SER A 173 25.83 41.11 -0.12
C SER A 173 26.95 40.68 -1.06
N GLN A 174 26.79 39.56 -1.78
CA GLN A 174 27.83 39.07 -2.70
C GLN A 174 28.02 39.94 -3.92
N ILE A 175 26.92 40.51 -4.48
CA ILE A 175 27.03 41.44 -5.58
C ILE A 175 27.66 42.76 -5.12
N SER A 176 27.29 43.26 -3.92
CA SER A 176 27.73 44.59 -3.46
C SER A 176 29.13 44.57 -2.86
N ALA A 177 29.51 43.53 -2.12
CA ALA A 177 30.78 43.47 -1.38
C ALA A 177 31.94 42.84 -2.17
N GLN A 178 31.66 41.92 -3.11
CA GLN A 178 32.70 41.16 -3.84
C GLN A 178 32.71 41.41 -5.33
N GLY A 179 31.85 42.31 -5.86
CA GLY A 179 31.86 42.64 -7.29
C GLY A 179 31.61 41.44 -8.21
N MET A 180 31.00 40.39 -7.70
CA MET A 180 30.77 39.14 -8.44
C MET A 180 29.74 39.35 -9.57
N THR A 181 29.94 38.62 -10.64
CA THR A 181 28.98 38.56 -11.74
C THR A 181 27.67 37.89 -11.22
N ARG A 182 26.51 38.29 -11.76
CA ARG A 182 25.21 37.74 -11.34
C ARG A 182 25.14 36.20 -11.27
N ASN A 183 25.80 35.52 -12.20
CA ASN A 183 25.83 34.07 -12.25
C ASN A 183 26.69 33.46 -11.11
N GLU A 184 27.79 34.07 -10.76
CA GLU A 184 28.64 33.65 -9.65
C GLU A 184 27.96 33.89 -8.30
N ALA A 185 27.25 35.01 -8.15
CA ALA A 185 26.47 35.32 -6.95
C ALA A 185 25.31 34.33 -6.73
N ILE A 186 24.63 33.86 -7.79
CA ILE A 186 23.60 32.83 -7.70
C ILE A 186 24.21 31.50 -7.18
N VAL A 187 25.30 31.04 -7.78
CA VAL A 187 25.96 29.79 -7.38
C VAL A 187 26.44 29.84 -5.94
N ALA A 188 27.06 30.96 -5.54
CA ALA A 188 27.55 31.15 -4.18
C ALA A 188 26.41 31.25 -3.15
N THR A 189 25.29 31.89 -3.50
CA THR A 189 24.09 31.97 -2.62
C THR A 189 23.46 30.60 -2.44
N VAL A 190 23.32 29.82 -3.50
CA VAL A 190 22.78 28.45 -3.43
C VAL A 190 23.70 27.56 -2.60
N ALA A 191 25.03 27.66 -2.81
CA ALA A 191 25.99 26.91 -2.01
C ALA A 191 25.93 27.27 -0.52
N GLY A 192 25.74 28.55 -0.18
CA GLY A 192 25.64 29.01 1.21
C GLY A 192 24.32 28.67 1.91
N ILE A 193 23.27 28.29 1.16
CA ILE A 193 21.98 27.84 1.73
C ILE A 193 21.98 26.32 1.95
N ILE A 194 22.73 25.57 1.14
CA ILE A 194 22.76 24.09 1.16
C ILE A 194 23.84 23.56 2.10
N GLY A 195 24.95 24.27 2.28
CA GLY A 195 26.04 23.88 3.18
C GLY A 195 25.80 24.31 4.61
#